data_7c0970be645ee538823ad1c6b162824a
#
_entry.id   7c0970be645ee538823ad1c6b162824a
#
_cell.length_a   1.000
_cell.length_b   1.000
_cell.length_c   1.000
_cell.angle_alpha   90.00
_cell.angle_beta   90.00
_cell.angle_gamma   90.00
#
_symmetry.space_group_name_H-M   'P 1'
#
loop_
_entity.id
_entity.type
_entity.pdbx_description
1 polymer ?
#
loop_
_entity_poly.entity_id
_entity_poly.type
_entity_poly.pdbx_seq_one_letter_code
_entity_poly.pdbx_strand_id
1 'polypeptide(L)'
;MTQSTLCCSIAGGYCRRCDVLVGLPGVRVVDAVRDESGVLTVTVESELDWTGCYECGVIAHAHGRTQVRLIDAPSGGRPVTIVWRKRRWVCPDPGCPVVSFVEQDDTIATPRGSLTRRACLWAIGQLRQEHASVNGLRRQLGCGWRTLWAAIKPLLAAAPDDESRFAGVTHLGVDEHIWHHVSTRPVEAGGRGPKELTGMVDLTPRCPGSYQGQAA
;
A
#
# COMPACT_ATOMS: atom_id res chain seq x y z
N MET A 1 7.92 -19.60 22.90
CA MET A 1 6.98 -18.86 23.80
C MET A 1 6.75 -17.49 23.19
N THR A 2 5.58 -17.26 22.62
CA THR A 2 5.17 -15.97 22.08
C THR A 2 4.89 -15.03 23.25
N GLN A 3 5.72 -14.01 23.43
CA GLN A 3 5.43 -12.96 24.39
C GLN A 3 4.30 -12.09 23.81
N SER A 4 3.09 -12.32 24.25
CA SER A 4 1.98 -11.39 24.09
C SER A 4 2.23 -10.22 25.04
N THR A 5 2.78 -9.14 24.53
CA THR A 5 2.89 -7.90 25.29
C THR A 5 1.56 -7.16 25.11
N LEU A 6 0.62 -7.40 26.02
CA LEU A 6 -0.54 -6.53 26.18
C LEU A 6 -0.01 -5.13 26.52
N CYS A 7 0.07 -4.29 25.51
CA CYS A 7 0.65 -2.94 25.61
C CYS A 7 -0.08 -2.05 26.61
N CYS A 8 -1.37 -2.31 26.89
CA CYS A 8 -2.17 -1.54 27.84
C CYS A 8 -3.26 -2.45 28.40
N SER A 9 -3.09 -2.92 29.62
CA SER A 9 -4.10 -3.62 30.40
C SER A 9 -5.17 -2.66 30.92
N ILE A 10 -5.89 -1.99 30.02
CA ILE A 10 -7.15 -1.35 30.38
C ILE A 10 -8.23 -2.33 29.99
N ALA A 11 -8.85 -2.91 30.99
CA ALA A 11 -9.95 -3.86 30.81
C ALA A 11 -11.00 -3.27 29.85
N GLY A 12 -11.09 -3.80 28.63
CA GLY A 12 -12.11 -3.47 27.63
C GLY A 12 -11.93 -2.16 26.86
N GLY A 13 -10.78 -1.45 26.97
CA GLY A 13 -10.55 -0.18 26.29
C GLY A 13 -9.48 -0.23 25.21
N TYR A 14 -9.65 0.55 24.13
CA TYR A 14 -8.63 0.79 23.12
C TYR A 14 -7.54 1.73 23.67
N CYS A 15 -6.30 1.50 23.26
CA CYS A 15 -5.17 2.33 23.67
C CYS A 15 -4.85 3.39 22.61
N ARG A 16 -5.23 4.63 22.83
CA ARG A 16 -4.92 5.74 21.93
C ARG A 16 -3.42 5.90 21.62
N ARG A 17 -2.54 5.53 22.54
CA ARG A 17 -1.09 5.58 22.29
C ARG A 17 -0.68 4.55 21.24
N CYS A 18 -1.25 3.34 21.31
CA CYS A 18 -1.02 2.30 20.29
C CYS A 18 -1.58 2.72 18.93
N ASP A 19 -2.76 3.35 18.89
CA ASP A 19 -3.35 3.87 17.66
C ASP A 19 -2.44 4.90 17.00
N VAL A 20 -1.92 5.86 17.78
CA VAL A 20 -0.97 6.87 17.30
C VAL A 20 0.33 6.24 16.80
N LEU A 21 0.88 5.25 17.53
CA LEU A 21 2.12 4.58 17.12
C LEU A 21 1.95 3.76 15.84
N VAL A 22 0.81 3.12 15.67
CA VAL A 22 0.47 2.36 14.44
C VAL A 22 0.16 3.32 13.29
N GLY A 23 -0.50 4.45 13.58
CA GLY A 23 -0.73 5.55 12.64
C GLY A 23 -1.54 5.15 11.39
N LEU A 24 -2.45 4.19 11.51
CA LEU A 24 -3.43 3.88 10.47
C LEU A 24 -4.71 4.68 10.74
N PRO A 25 -5.19 5.49 9.77
CA PRO A 25 -6.39 6.29 9.96
C PRO A 25 -7.64 5.40 10.11
N GLY A 26 -8.60 5.83 10.93
CA GLY A 26 -9.93 5.20 11.06
C GLY A 26 -9.92 3.81 11.71
N VAL A 27 -8.81 3.38 12.32
CA VAL A 27 -8.72 2.09 13.01
C VAL A 27 -8.17 2.22 14.42
N ARG A 28 -8.55 1.27 15.27
CA ARG A 28 -8.05 1.10 16.63
C ARG A 28 -7.26 -0.18 16.76
N VAL A 29 -6.17 -0.13 17.52
CA VAL A 29 -5.35 -1.30 17.81
C VAL A 29 -6.01 -2.14 18.88
N VAL A 30 -6.27 -3.42 18.56
CA VAL A 30 -6.84 -4.40 19.47
C VAL A 30 -5.75 -5.23 20.13
N ASP A 31 -4.72 -5.59 19.36
CA ASP A 31 -3.62 -6.43 19.82
C ASP A 31 -2.36 -6.16 19.00
N ALA A 32 -1.19 -6.39 19.60
CA ALA A 32 0.09 -6.30 18.93
C ALA A 32 1.04 -7.38 19.50
N VAL A 33 1.50 -8.25 18.62
CA VAL A 33 2.39 -9.38 18.97
C VAL A 33 3.63 -9.34 18.10
N ARG A 34 4.79 -9.52 18.71
CA ARG A 34 6.06 -9.73 18.02
C ARG A 34 6.50 -11.17 18.20
N ASP A 35 6.72 -11.86 17.09
CA ASP A 35 7.20 -13.24 17.13
C ASP A 35 8.73 -13.33 17.37
N GLU A 36 9.24 -14.56 17.51
CA GLU A 36 10.66 -14.82 17.76
C GLU A 36 11.57 -14.36 16.61
N SER A 37 11.05 -14.30 15.38
CA SER A 37 11.76 -13.78 14.20
C SER A 37 11.79 -12.25 14.16
N GLY A 38 11.05 -11.60 15.04
CA GLY A 38 10.90 -10.14 15.12
C GLY A 38 9.83 -9.57 14.21
N VAL A 39 9.02 -10.41 13.56
CA VAL A 39 7.87 -9.95 12.77
C VAL A 39 6.79 -9.40 13.70
N LEU A 40 6.32 -8.19 13.42
CA LEU A 40 5.25 -7.55 14.18
C LEU A 40 3.90 -7.84 13.51
N THR A 41 2.97 -8.41 14.26
CA THR A 41 1.57 -8.56 13.85
C THR A 41 0.71 -7.65 14.69
N VAL A 42 -0.01 -6.73 14.06
CA VAL A 42 -0.92 -5.80 14.72
C VAL A 42 -2.34 -6.11 14.29
N THR A 43 -3.21 -6.40 15.25
CA THR A 43 -4.65 -6.59 15.01
C THR A 43 -5.36 -5.27 15.20
N VAL A 44 -6.13 -4.87 14.19
CA VAL A 44 -6.87 -3.60 14.20
C VAL A 44 -8.35 -3.79 13.87
N GLU A 45 -9.17 -2.88 14.33
CA GLU A 45 -10.60 -2.78 14.03
C GLU A 45 -10.94 -1.36 13.60
N SER A 46 -11.90 -1.22 12.69
CA SER A 46 -12.39 0.10 12.27
C SER A 46 -13.18 0.76 13.40
N GLU A 47 -13.06 2.09 13.49
CA GLU A 47 -13.82 2.91 14.43
C GLU A 47 -15.30 3.05 14.02
N LEU A 48 -15.65 2.73 12.77
CA LEU A 48 -16.97 2.90 12.22
C LEU A 48 -18.00 2.01 12.95
N ASP A 49 -18.96 2.63 13.61
CA ASP A 49 -20.00 1.93 14.37
C ASP A 49 -21.29 1.68 13.60
N TRP A 50 -21.52 2.42 12.51
CA TRP A 50 -22.69 2.27 11.64
C TRP A 50 -22.35 2.66 10.20
N THR A 51 -23.09 2.12 9.24
CA THR A 51 -22.96 2.44 7.82
C THR A 51 -24.29 2.23 7.09
N GLY A 52 -24.50 2.94 6.00
CA GLY A 52 -25.59 2.68 5.07
C GLY A 52 -25.25 1.57 4.09
N CYS A 53 -26.27 0.87 3.61
CA CYS A 53 -26.12 -0.01 2.47
C CYS A 53 -25.71 0.82 1.24
N TYR A 54 -24.71 0.39 0.51
CA TYR A 54 -24.19 1.13 -0.64
C TYR A 54 -25.16 1.18 -1.83
N GLU A 55 -26.16 0.31 -1.85
CA GLU A 55 -27.17 0.25 -2.92
C GLU A 55 -28.41 1.08 -2.57
N CYS A 56 -29.04 0.81 -1.41
CA CYS A 56 -30.32 1.47 -1.04
C CYS A 56 -30.19 2.55 0.03
N GLY A 57 -29.02 2.74 0.63
CA GLY A 57 -28.76 3.77 1.65
C GLY A 57 -29.33 3.45 3.06
N VAL A 58 -30.13 2.40 3.22
CA VAL A 58 -30.70 2.02 4.53
C VAL A 58 -29.59 1.65 5.48
N ILE A 59 -29.70 2.05 6.75
CA ILE A 59 -28.72 1.72 7.80
C ILE A 59 -28.61 0.21 7.93
N ALA A 60 -27.41 -0.33 7.73
CA ALA A 60 -27.13 -1.75 7.77
C ALA A 60 -26.92 -2.26 9.20
N HIS A 61 -27.29 -3.50 9.43
CA HIS A 61 -27.11 -4.14 10.73
C HIS A 61 -25.75 -4.84 10.79
N ALA A 62 -25.05 -4.69 11.92
CA ALA A 62 -23.79 -5.39 12.15
C ALA A 62 -24.01 -6.91 12.22
N HIS A 63 -23.23 -7.69 11.47
CA HIS A 63 -23.33 -9.15 11.37
C HIS A 63 -21.96 -9.83 11.49
N GLY A 64 -21.31 -9.60 12.61
CA GLY A 64 -20.02 -10.19 12.92
C GLY A 64 -18.84 -9.50 12.20
N ARG A 65 -17.71 -10.20 12.16
CA ARG A 65 -16.45 -9.72 11.60
C ARG A 65 -15.76 -10.78 10.74
N THR A 66 -14.97 -10.33 9.79
CA THR A 66 -14.02 -11.16 9.02
C THR A 66 -12.63 -10.59 9.17
N GLN A 67 -11.60 -11.43 9.02
CA GLN A 67 -10.21 -11.00 9.13
C GLN A 67 -9.54 -10.98 7.77
N VAL A 68 -8.81 -9.92 7.51
CA VAL A 68 -7.95 -9.77 6.33
C VAL A 68 -6.53 -9.49 6.81
N ARG A 69 -5.56 -10.21 6.25
CA ARG A 69 -4.14 -9.99 6.53
C ARG A 69 -3.55 -9.10 5.45
N LEU A 70 -2.91 -8.02 5.87
CA LEU A 70 -2.27 -7.05 4.98
C LEU A 70 -0.79 -6.93 5.38
N ILE A 71 0.06 -6.84 4.39
CA ILE A 71 1.47 -6.51 4.57
C ILE A 71 1.57 -5.00 4.72
N ASP A 72 2.32 -4.57 5.74
CA ASP A 72 2.48 -3.16 6.03
C ASP A 72 3.93 -2.68 5.86
N ALA A 73 4.14 -1.37 5.92
CA ALA A 73 5.49 -0.80 5.90
C ALA A 73 6.34 -1.37 7.05
N PRO A 74 7.63 -1.68 6.83
CA PRO A 74 8.48 -2.27 7.84
C PRO A 74 8.63 -1.37 9.06
N SER A 75 8.73 -1.97 10.24
CA SER A 75 8.98 -1.26 11.49
C SER A 75 10.24 -1.80 12.18
N GLY A 76 11.20 -0.93 12.48
CA GLY A 76 12.47 -1.34 13.06
C GLY A 76 13.26 -2.31 12.17
N GLY A 77 13.17 -2.17 10.84
CA GLY A 77 13.82 -3.05 9.87
C GLY A 77 13.22 -4.46 9.76
N ARG A 78 12.04 -4.71 10.33
CA ARG A 78 11.35 -6.00 10.32
C ARG A 78 9.99 -5.90 9.62
N PRO A 79 9.53 -6.98 8.96
CA PRO A 79 8.21 -7.03 8.35
C PRO A 79 7.08 -6.77 9.37
N VAL A 80 6.02 -6.14 8.91
CA VAL A 80 4.81 -5.89 9.69
C VAL A 80 3.61 -6.48 8.97
N THR A 81 2.76 -7.15 9.72
CA THR A 81 1.46 -7.65 9.26
C THR A 81 0.34 -6.94 10.01
N ILE A 82 -0.60 -6.37 9.30
CA ILE A 82 -1.86 -5.88 9.86
C ILE A 82 -2.91 -6.97 9.69
N VAL A 83 -3.56 -7.35 10.78
CA VAL A 83 -4.75 -8.20 10.79
C VAL A 83 -5.95 -7.29 10.98
N TRP A 84 -6.59 -6.93 9.89
CA TRP A 84 -7.75 -6.06 9.92
C TRP A 84 -9.02 -6.88 10.14
N ARG A 85 -9.68 -6.69 11.29
CA ARG A 85 -10.96 -7.32 11.66
C ARG A 85 -12.09 -6.46 11.12
N LYS A 86 -12.40 -6.63 9.84
CA LYS A 86 -13.45 -5.91 9.10
C LYS A 86 -14.84 -6.29 9.60
N ARG A 87 -15.72 -5.31 9.71
CA ARG A 87 -17.13 -5.56 10.01
C ARG A 87 -17.84 -6.16 8.81
N ARG A 88 -18.76 -7.07 9.09
CA ARG A 88 -19.76 -7.54 8.11
C ARG A 88 -21.09 -6.89 8.44
N TRP A 89 -21.79 -6.55 7.40
CA TRP A 89 -23.06 -5.85 7.47
C TRP A 89 -24.12 -6.62 6.70
N VAL A 90 -25.39 -6.52 7.16
CA VAL A 90 -26.57 -7.06 6.48
C VAL A 90 -27.49 -5.89 6.18
N CYS A 91 -27.97 -5.80 4.97
CA CYS A 91 -29.01 -4.85 4.59
C CYS A 91 -30.36 -5.37 5.12
N PRO A 92 -31.10 -4.59 5.92
CA PRO A 92 -32.39 -5.01 6.44
C PRO A 92 -33.55 -4.85 5.45
N ASP A 93 -33.33 -4.20 4.32
CA ASP A 93 -34.35 -3.98 3.31
C ASP A 93 -34.55 -5.24 2.46
N PRO A 94 -35.71 -5.92 2.52
CA PRO A 94 -35.97 -7.13 1.78
C PRO A 94 -36.10 -6.89 0.25
N GLY A 95 -36.32 -5.64 -0.19
CA GLY A 95 -36.34 -5.25 -1.59
C GLY A 95 -34.97 -4.95 -2.18
N CYS A 96 -33.94 -4.89 -1.35
CA CYS A 96 -32.59 -4.56 -1.81
C CYS A 96 -31.87 -5.81 -2.33
N PRO A 97 -31.19 -5.75 -3.50
CA PRO A 97 -30.42 -6.88 -4.02
C PRO A 97 -29.20 -7.22 -3.17
N VAL A 98 -28.73 -6.28 -2.33
CA VAL A 98 -27.59 -6.47 -1.44
C VAL A 98 -28.05 -7.11 -0.14
N VAL A 99 -27.73 -8.39 0.04
CA VAL A 99 -28.05 -9.11 1.28
C VAL A 99 -27.03 -8.79 2.38
N SER A 100 -25.75 -8.86 2.04
CA SER A 100 -24.66 -8.58 2.99
C SER A 100 -23.43 -8.03 2.28
N PHE A 101 -22.64 -7.27 3.03
CA PHE A 101 -21.37 -6.72 2.54
C PHE A 101 -20.35 -6.61 3.67
N VAL A 102 -19.10 -6.42 3.30
CA VAL A 102 -17.99 -6.22 4.23
C VAL A 102 -17.52 -4.78 4.10
N GLU A 103 -17.16 -4.17 5.21
CA GLU A 103 -16.59 -2.84 5.19
C GLU A 103 -15.35 -2.77 4.29
N GLN A 104 -15.19 -1.63 3.65
CA GLN A 104 -14.03 -1.33 2.82
C GLN A 104 -13.60 0.10 3.10
N ASP A 105 -12.30 0.30 3.25
CA ASP A 105 -11.68 1.60 3.40
C ASP A 105 -10.41 1.64 2.53
N ASP A 106 -10.47 2.41 1.47
CA ASP A 106 -9.38 2.51 0.49
C ASP A 106 -8.19 3.34 1.02
N THR A 107 -8.38 4.05 2.13
CA THR A 107 -7.26 4.71 2.84
C THR A 107 -6.37 3.69 3.55
N ILE A 108 -6.92 2.55 3.94
CA ILE A 108 -6.19 1.44 4.56
C ILE A 108 -5.61 0.53 3.48
N ALA A 109 -6.47 0.01 2.60
CA ALA A 109 -6.05 -0.88 1.51
C ALA A 109 -7.08 -0.91 0.38
N THR A 110 -6.63 -1.09 -0.85
CA THR A 110 -7.52 -1.31 -2.00
C THR A 110 -8.32 -2.61 -1.83
N PRO A 111 -9.52 -2.71 -2.45
CA PRO A 111 -10.30 -3.94 -2.43
C PRO A 111 -9.47 -5.15 -2.89
N ARG A 112 -9.49 -6.24 -2.12
CA ARG A 112 -8.68 -7.45 -2.34
C ARG A 112 -7.16 -7.23 -2.36
N GLY A 113 -6.68 -6.05 -1.97
CA GLY A 113 -5.26 -5.75 -1.84
C GLY A 113 -4.58 -6.62 -0.78
N SER A 114 -3.31 -6.95 -1.00
CA SER A 114 -2.48 -7.69 -0.05
C SER A 114 -1.59 -6.78 0.81
N LEU A 115 -1.43 -5.52 0.39
CA LEU A 115 -0.64 -4.50 1.09
C LEU A 115 -1.54 -3.37 1.57
N THR A 116 -1.13 -2.73 2.67
CA THR A 116 -1.73 -1.45 3.06
C THR A 116 -1.36 -0.38 2.04
N ARG A 117 -2.22 0.65 1.91
CA ARG A 117 -1.93 1.80 1.04
C ARG A 117 -0.60 2.46 1.40
N ARG A 118 -0.33 2.65 2.70
CA ARG A 118 0.95 3.24 3.15
C ARG A 118 2.16 2.38 2.81
N ALA A 119 2.05 1.04 2.83
CA ALA A 119 3.13 0.15 2.40
C ALA A 119 3.42 0.30 0.90
N CYS A 120 2.39 0.47 0.08
CA CYS A 120 2.55 0.76 -1.33
C CYS A 120 3.25 2.11 -1.56
N LEU A 121 2.80 3.17 -0.88
CA LEU A 121 3.40 4.50 -0.98
C LEU A 121 4.84 4.52 -0.45
N TRP A 122 5.10 3.84 0.67
CA TRP A 122 6.46 3.66 1.19
C TRP A 122 7.36 2.97 0.16
N ALA A 123 6.90 1.86 -0.44
CA ALA A 123 7.69 1.13 -1.44
C ALA A 123 7.99 1.99 -2.68
N ILE A 124 7.01 2.78 -3.14
CA ILE A 124 7.19 3.73 -4.25
C ILE A 124 8.21 4.82 -3.88
N GLY A 125 8.13 5.37 -2.67
CA GLY A 125 9.11 6.33 -2.15
C GLY A 125 10.53 5.76 -2.17
N GLN A 126 10.71 4.53 -1.67
CA GLN A 126 12.01 3.85 -1.68
C GLN A 126 12.55 3.61 -3.10
N LEU A 127 11.67 3.27 -4.06
CA LEU A 127 12.08 3.13 -5.47
C LEU A 127 12.54 4.46 -6.08
N ARG A 128 11.84 5.55 -5.79
CA ARG A 128 12.08 6.86 -6.41
C ARG A 128 13.21 7.65 -5.77
N GLN A 129 13.28 7.62 -4.44
CA GLN A 129 14.19 8.48 -3.67
C GLN A 129 15.46 7.77 -3.25
N GLU A 130 15.35 6.47 -2.91
CA GLU A 130 16.47 5.69 -2.36
C GLU A 130 17.03 4.69 -3.38
N HIS A 131 16.57 4.72 -4.62
CA HIS A 131 17.01 3.81 -5.69
C HIS A 131 16.92 2.31 -5.31
N ALA A 132 16.02 1.98 -4.39
CA ALA A 132 15.86 0.61 -3.94
C ALA A 132 15.33 -0.29 -5.05
N SER A 133 15.76 -1.54 -5.11
CA SER A 133 15.20 -2.51 -6.06
C SER A 133 13.94 -3.16 -5.51
N VAL A 134 12.98 -3.51 -6.39
CA VAL A 134 11.77 -4.26 -6.02
C VAL A 134 12.13 -5.55 -5.25
N ASN A 135 13.25 -6.20 -5.62
CA ASN A 135 13.72 -7.40 -4.94
C ASN A 135 14.25 -7.11 -3.51
N GLY A 136 14.84 -5.95 -3.30
CA GLY A 136 15.23 -5.49 -1.96
C GLY A 136 14.00 -5.22 -1.09
N LEU A 137 13.04 -4.48 -1.63
CA LEU A 137 11.81 -4.09 -0.92
C LEU A 137 10.94 -5.28 -0.54
N ARG A 138 10.77 -6.27 -1.44
CA ARG A 138 10.02 -7.48 -1.10
C ARG A 138 10.59 -8.23 0.10
N ARG A 139 11.93 -8.23 0.27
CA ARG A 139 12.58 -8.86 1.44
C ARG A 139 12.29 -8.09 2.72
N GLN A 140 12.32 -6.76 2.67
CA GLN A 140 11.98 -5.90 3.81
C GLN A 140 10.52 -6.03 4.23
N LEU A 141 9.61 -6.17 3.24
CA LEU A 141 8.18 -6.37 3.44
C LEU A 141 7.81 -7.82 3.81
N GLY A 142 8.73 -8.78 3.64
CA GLY A 142 8.45 -10.19 3.88
C GLY A 142 7.45 -10.79 2.90
N CYS A 143 7.44 -10.35 1.63
CA CYS A 143 6.45 -10.80 0.65
C CYS A 143 7.08 -11.31 -0.66
N GLY A 144 6.24 -11.89 -1.52
CA GLY A 144 6.63 -12.29 -2.87
C GLY A 144 6.82 -11.10 -3.80
N TRP A 145 7.73 -11.23 -4.78
CA TRP A 145 7.96 -10.20 -5.80
C TRP A 145 6.67 -9.83 -6.55
N ARG A 146 5.91 -10.86 -6.97
CA ARG A 146 4.65 -10.65 -7.70
C ARG A 146 3.61 -9.91 -6.86
N THR A 147 3.53 -10.20 -5.56
CA THR A 147 2.62 -9.54 -4.62
C THR A 147 2.92 -8.05 -4.52
N LEU A 148 4.19 -7.70 -4.30
CA LEU A 148 4.60 -6.31 -4.26
C LEU A 148 4.36 -5.60 -5.60
N TRP A 149 4.83 -6.21 -6.71
CA TRP A 149 4.71 -5.60 -8.03
C TRP A 149 3.25 -5.38 -8.43
N ALA A 150 2.36 -6.35 -8.19
CA ALA A 150 0.93 -6.21 -8.46
C ALA A 150 0.28 -5.05 -7.67
N ALA A 151 0.75 -4.80 -6.45
CA ALA A 151 0.22 -3.73 -5.60
C ALA A 151 0.71 -2.33 -6.04
N ILE A 152 2.00 -2.17 -6.41
CA ILE A 152 2.56 -0.86 -6.73
C ILE A 152 2.46 -0.48 -8.21
N LYS A 153 2.40 -1.46 -9.13
CA LYS A 153 2.35 -1.20 -10.57
C LYS A 153 1.21 -0.25 -11.00
N PRO A 154 -0.05 -0.42 -10.53
CA PRO A 154 -1.13 0.48 -10.90
C PRO A 154 -0.86 1.93 -10.47
N LEU A 155 -0.31 2.13 -9.27
CA LEU A 155 0.03 3.45 -8.75
C LEU A 155 1.19 4.09 -9.52
N LEU A 156 2.18 3.29 -9.91
CA LEU A 156 3.28 3.74 -10.75
C LEU A 156 2.82 4.08 -12.18
N ALA A 157 1.87 3.33 -12.72
CA ALA A 157 1.31 3.58 -14.05
C ALA A 157 0.41 4.82 -14.10
N ALA A 158 -0.30 5.13 -13.02
CA ALA A 158 -1.11 6.35 -12.93
C ALA A 158 -0.27 7.64 -12.78
N ALA A 159 0.94 7.55 -12.24
CA ALA A 159 1.79 8.71 -12.03
C ALA A 159 2.28 9.41 -13.31
N PRO A 160 2.51 8.74 -14.45
CA PRO A 160 2.82 9.39 -15.74
C PRO A 160 1.71 10.27 -16.29
N ASP A 161 0.46 9.99 -15.96
CA ASP A 161 -0.71 10.72 -16.47
C ASP A 161 -0.96 12.03 -15.72
N ASP A 162 -0.20 12.29 -14.65
CA ASP A 162 -0.29 13.54 -13.89
C ASP A 162 0.56 14.63 -14.57
N GLU A 163 -0.08 15.50 -15.34
CA GLU A 163 0.54 16.64 -16.01
C GLU A 163 1.21 17.62 -15.04
N SER A 164 0.79 17.67 -13.78
CA SER A 164 1.36 18.58 -12.77
C SER A 164 2.83 18.31 -12.49
N ARG A 165 3.31 17.08 -12.74
CA ARG A 165 4.74 16.70 -12.60
C ARG A 165 5.68 17.50 -13.51
N PHE A 166 5.17 18.06 -14.60
CA PHE A 166 5.93 18.90 -15.53
C PHE A 166 5.87 20.39 -15.18
N ALA A 167 5.11 20.76 -14.15
CA ALA A 167 5.01 22.15 -13.73
C ALA A 167 6.39 22.69 -13.32
N GLY A 168 6.80 23.78 -13.95
CA GLY A 168 8.07 24.45 -13.68
C GLY A 168 9.30 23.81 -14.34
N VAL A 169 9.16 22.77 -15.15
CA VAL A 169 10.24 22.22 -15.96
C VAL A 169 10.56 23.20 -17.11
N THR A 170 11.77 23.76 -17.12
CA THR A 170 12.26 24.67 -18.16
C THR A 170 13.38 24.06 -19.00
N HIS A 171 14.07 23.07 -18.49
CA HIS A 171 15.16 22.38 -19.17
C HIS A 171 14.97 20.88 -19.06
N LEU A 172 14.85 20.20 -20.19
CA LEU A 172 14.66 18.75 -20.27
C LEU A 172 15.90 18.12 -20.92
N GLY A 173 16.53 17.20 -20.21
CA GLY A 173 17.53 16.30 -20.78
C GLY A 173 16.85 15.06 -21.33
N VAL A 174 17.24 14.65 -22.54
CA VAL A 174 16.74 13.41 -23.16
C VAL A 174 17.95 12.57 -23.55
N ASP A 175 17.91 11.30 -23.16
CA ASP A 175 18.96 10.33 -23.50
C ASP A 175 18.32 9.02 -23.97
N GLU A 176 18.96 8.38 -24.95
CA GLU A 176 18.53 7.07 -25.44
C GLU A 176 19.56 6.01 -25.04
N HIS A 177 19.07 4.96 -24.36
CA HIS A 177 19.91 3.88 -23.92
C HIS A 177 19.46 2.56 -24.56
N ILE A 178 20.44 1.84 -25.17
CA ILE A 178 20.17 0.50 -25.71
C ILE A 178 20.16 -0.50 -24.57
N TRP A 179 18.96 -0.95 -24.18
CA TRP A 179 18.77 -1.93 -23.11
C TRP A 179 19.15 -3.35 -23.53
N HIS A 180 18.88 -3.70 -24.79
CA HIS A 180 19.27 -4.97 -25.41
C HIS A 180 19.91 -4.70 -26.76
N HIS A 181 21.07 -5.28 -26.96
CA HIS A 181 21.69 -5.33 -28.29
C HIS A 181 20.89 -6.23 -29.22
N VAL A 182 21.04 -6.03 -30.51
CA VAL A 182 20.45 -6.85 -31.57
C VAL A 182 20.82 -8.32 -31.33
N SER A 183 19.84 -9.18 -31.39
CA SER A 183 20.06 -10.64 -31.36
C SER A 183 20.89 -11.05 -32.57
N THR A 184 21.85 -11.95 -32.38
CA THR A 184 22.61 -12.57 -33.50
C THR A 184 21.73 -13.52 -34.34
N ARG A 185 20.49 -13.83 -33.90
CA ARG A 185 19.51 -14.64 -34.62
C ARG A 185 18.67 -13.77 -35.54
N PRO A 186 18.38 -14.22 -36.78
CA PRO A 186 17.43 -13.55 -37.66
C PRO A 186 16.04 -13.40 -37.02
N VAL A 187 15.29 -12.38 -37.38
CA VAL A 187 13.94 -12.12 -36.85
C VAL A 187 13.01 -13.31 -37.13
N GLU A 188 13.13 -13.94 -38.30
CA GLU A 188 12.36 -15.13 -38.72
C GLU A 188 12.65 -16.36 -37.85
N ALA A 189 13.83 -16.41 -37.20
CA ALA A 189 14.23 -17.45 -36.24
C ALA A 189 13.99 -17.04 -34.78
N GLY A 190 13.14 -16.03 -34.52
CA GLY A 190 12.83 -15.53 -33.18
C GLY A 190 13.86 -14.56 -32.63
N GLY A 191 14.72 -14.00 -33.46
CA GLY A 191 15.62 -12.92 -33.10
C GLY A 191 14.85 -11.64 -32.73
N ARG A 192 15.41 -10.83 -31.80
CA ARG A 192 14.81 -9.56 -31.36
C ARG A 192 15.70 -8.41 -31.82
N GLY A 193 15.08 -7.35 -32.32
CA GLY A 193 15.76 -6.09 -32.59
C GLY A 193 16.29 -5.41 -31.30
N PRO A 194 16.99 -4.29 -31.42
CA PRO A 194 17.42 -3.52 -30.26
C PRO A 194 16.19 -3.08 -29.48
N LYS A 195 16.30 -3.07 -28.17
CA LYS A 195 15.30 -2.46 -27.30
C LYS A 195 15.91 -1.20 -26.74
N GLU A 196 15.38 -0.08 -27.17
CA GLU A 196 15.80 1.25 -26.73
C GLU A 196 14.88 1.75 -25.62
N LEU A 197 15.45 2.48 -24.70
CA LEU A 197 14.73 3.20 -23.65
C LEU A 197 15.13 4.66 -23.75
N THR A 198 14.15 5.53 -23.90
CA THR A 198 14.35 6.97 -23.81
C THR A 198 14.22 7.41 -22.37
N GLY A 199 15.31 7.89 -21.79
CA GLY A 199 15.35 8.54 -20.48
C GLY A 199 15.04 10.03 -20.62
N MET A 200 14.19 10.57 -19.75
CA MET A 200 13.93 12.00 -19.64
C MET A 200 14.25 12.46 -18.22
N VAL A 201 14.98 13.56 -18.09
CA VAL A 201 15.38 14.11 -16.79
C VAL A 201 15.15 15.62 -16.76
N ASP A 202 14.60 16.11 -15.66
CA ASP A 202 14.45 17.53 -15.39
C ASP A 202 15.82 18.12 -15.01
N LEU A 203 16.37 18.95 -15.88
CA LEU A 203 17.62 19.69 -15.70
C LEU A 203 17.38 21.14 -15.29
N THR A 204 16.16 21.51 -14.94
CA THR A 204 15.82 22.87 -14.52
C THR A 204 16.65 23.27 -13.30
N PRO A 205 17.40 24.37 -13.36
CA PRO A 205 18.15 24.86 -12.21
C PRO A 205 17.23 25.14 -11.03
N ARG A 206 17.45 24.49 -9.90
CA ARG A 206 16.72 24.75 -8.66
C ARG A 206 17.63 25.50 -7.70
N CYS A 207 17.16 26.62 -7.16
CA CYS A 207 17.91 27.29 -6.09
C CYS A 207 18.10 26.36 -4.90
N PRO A 208 19.32 26.22 -4.34
CA PRO A 208 19.53 25.47 -3.12
C PRO A 208 18.69 26.09 -1.99
N GLY A 209 17.65 25.41 -1.55
CA GLY A 209 16.74 25.88 -0.49
C GLY A 209 15.24 25.65 -0.73
N SER A 210 14.83 25.28 -1.95
CA SER A 210 13.40 25.04 -2.28
C SER A 210 12.98 23.57 -2.23
N TYR A 211 13.52 22.78 -1.29
CA TYR A 211 12.95 21.47 -0.98
C TYR A 211 11.67 21.68 -0.17
N GLN A 212 10.60 22.09 -0.83
CA GLN A 212 9.26 21.85 -0.33
C GLN A 212 8.91 20.43 -0.72
N GLY A 213 9.01 19.51 0.25
CA GLY A 213 8.53 18.15 0.11
C GLY A 213 7.06 18.19 -0.25
N GLN A 214 6.72 17.91 -1.50
CA GLN A 214 5.36 17.54 -1.85
C GLN A 214 5.14 16.14 -1.27
N ALA A 215 4.57 16.13 -0.05
CA ALA A 215 3.88 14.98 0.48
C ALA A 215 2.62 14.82 -0.37
N ALA A 216 2.56 13.75 -1.14
CA ALA A 216 1.35 13.20 -1.73
C ALA A 216 1.18 11.77 -1.22
#